data_d3c425e8f6be87304817b4210744c4cc
#
_entry.id   d3c425e8f6be87304817b4210744c4cc
#
_cell.length_a   1.000
_cell.length_b   1.000
_cell.length_c   1.000
_cell.angle_alpha   90.00
_cell.angle_beta   90.00
_cell.angle_gamma   90.00
#
_symmetry.space_group_name_H-M   'P 1'
#
loop_
_entity.id
_entity.type
_entity.pdbx_description
1 polymer ?
#
loop_
_entity_poly.entity_id
_entity_poly.type
_entity_poly.pdbx_seq_one_letter_code
_entity_poly.pdbx_strand_id
1 'polypeptide(L)'
;MGYQNQQEELSLSEILQIRRDKLAALCEAGEDPFVKTKYDVDAHSVSIKSNYEAFENKTVSLAGRIITRRIMGKASFVSLRDAEGDIQLYVRRDDVGEDVYAAFKKWDIGDLIGIKGFVFTTKTGEISVHCQHIELLAKSLLPLPEKFHGLKDTDTRYRQRYVDLIVNPEVKRNFVIRSKFIKFMRKYLDDMNYIEVETPVLNTIAGGASARPFVTHHNTLDLDMYMRIATELPLKRLIVGGMDRVYEIGRIFRNEGMDPKHNPEFTSIELYQAYADFHDMMDIAEGIISGAAKEILGTYEVEWMGEKIDLTPGWRRLTMVDAVKEYVGIDFGAITDDAEAVAAVETIGVELAETADKTWGNALYACFDQRVEEKLIQPTFITMYPVEVSPLTKASPVDPRLTERFELFVCHSELANAYSELNDPIDQRKRFEKQIELRERGDDETEMLDEDFLTALEYGMPPTGGMGIGVDRTVMLLTGADTIREVILFPTMKPLD
;
A
#
# COMPACT_ATOMS: atom_id res chain seq x y z
N MET A 1 20.57 -19.00 -52.64
CA MET A 1 21.41 -19.48 -51.53
C MET A 1 21.39 -18.39 -50.46
N GLY A 2 20.51 -18.57 -49.50
CA GLY A 2 20.41 -17.64 -48.38
C GLY A 2 21.30 -18.11 -47.25
N TYR A 3 22.23 -17.26 -46.87
CA TYR A 3 22.99 -17.44 -45.61
C TYR A 3 22.08 -16.99 -44.47
N GLN A 4 21.44 -17.92 -43.78
CA GLN A 4 20.92 -17.70 -42.45
C GLN A 4 22.11 -17.64 -41.48
N ASN A 5 22.43 -16.46 -40.97
CA ASN A 5 23.27 -16.31 -39.79
C ASN A 5 22.51 -16.91 -38.60
N GLN A 6 22.77 -18.13 -38.24
CA GLN A 6 22.51 -18.66 -36.90
C GLN A 6 23.54 -17.99 -35.98
N GLN A 7 23.17 -16.88 -35.34
CA GLN A 7 23.84 -16.49 -34.10
C GLN A 7 23.43 -17.54 -33.06
N GLU A 8 24.37 -18.37 -32.61
CA GLU A 8 24.20 -19.22 -31.45
C GLU A 8 23.81 -18.31 -30.27
N GLU A 9 22.61 -18.49 -29.71
CA GLU A 9 22.20 -17.82 -28.48
C GLU A 9 23.09 -18.35 -27.35
N LEU A 10 23.93 -17.46 -26.75
CA LEU A 10 24.75 -17.79 -25.60
C LEU A 10 23.83 -18.18 -24.42
N SER A 11 24.21 -19.25 -23.72
CA SER A 11 23.53 -19.63 -22.47
C SER A 11 23.68 -18.52 -21.41
N LEU A 12 22.73 -18.46 -20.47
CA LEU A 12 22.82 -17.50 -19.36
C LEU A 12 24.14 -17.60 -18.60
N SER A 13 24.64 -18.82 -18.40
CA SER A 13 25.93 -19.07 -17.72
C SER A 13 27.12 -18.44 -18.47
N GLU A 14 27.14 -18.53 -19.79
CA GLU A 14 28.19 -17.92 -20.62
C GLU A 14 28.12 -16.38 -20.59
N ILE A 15 26.91 -15.81 -20.64
CA ILE A 15 26.71 -14.36 -20.51
C ILE A 15 27.22 -13.85 -19.15
N LEU A 16 26.90 -14.57 -18.08
CA LEU A 16 27.37 -14.21 -16.73
C LEU A 16 28.89 -14.26 -16.62
N GLN A 17 29.53 -15.29 -17.21
CA GLN A 17 30.97 -15.40 -17.21
C GLN A 17 31.63 -14.27 -18.00
N ILE A 18 31.15 -13.97 -19.20
CA ILE A 18 31.65 -12.86 -20.04
C ILE A 18 31.58 -11.52 -19.27
N ARG A 19 30.49 -11.26 -18.52
CA ARG A 19 30.38 -10.00 -17.77
C ARG A 19 31.35 -9.94 -16.59
N ARG A 20 31.60 -11.07 -15.91
CA ARG A 20 32.61 -11.18 -14.85
C ARG A 20 34.02 -10.99 -15.39
N ASP A 21 34.34 -11.59 -16.54
CA ASP A 21 35.63 -11.45 -17.19
C ASP A 21 35.89 -9.99 -17.62
N LYS A 22 34.85 -9.30 -18.12
CA LYS A 22 34.92 -7.85 -18.41
C LYS A 22 35.21 -7.02 -17.16
N LEU A 23 34.57 -7.35 -16.03
CA LEU A 23 34.87 -6.67 -14.76
C LEU A 23 36.30 -6.95 -14.30
N ALA A 24 36.78 -8.19 -14.37
CA ALA A 24 38.13 -8.55 -13.99
C ALA A 24 39.16 -7.76 -14.83
N ALA A 25 38.93 -7.67 -16.13
CA ALA A 25 39.81 -6.89 -17.03
C ALA A 25 39.80 -5.38 -16.68
N LEU A 26 38.68 -4.81 -16.26
CA LEU A 26 38.62 -3.42 -15.78
C LEU A 26 39.42 -3.25 -14.48
N CYS A 27 39.28 -4.18 -13.52
CA CYS A 27 40.04 -4.14 -12.27
C CYS A 27 41.56 -4.26 -12.52
N GLU A 28 41.99 -5.17 -13.41
CA GLU A 28 43.41 -5.33 -13.81
C GLU A 28 43.96 -4.07 -14.47
N ALA A 29 43.14 -3.35 -15.24
CA ALA A 29 43.52 -2.08 -15.86
C ALA A 29 43.51 -0.89 -14.87
N GLY A 30 43.13 -1.07 -13.60
CA GLY A 30 42.98 0.01 -12.62
C GLY A 30 41.74 0.86 -12.82
N GLU A 31 40.74 0.39 -13.59
CA GLU A 31 39.50 1.07 -13.93
C GLU A 31 38.28 0.44 -13.22
N ASP A 32 38.48 -0.13 -12.02
CA ASP A 32 37.43 -0.74 -11.24
C ASP A 32 36.29 0.27 -10.99
N PRO A 33 35.07 0.05 -11.53
CA PRO A 33 33.97 1.00 -11.35
C PRO A 33 33.45 1.03 -9.92
N PHE A 34 33.67 -0.02 -9.12
CA PHE A 34 33.13 -0.13 -7.76
C PHE A 34 33.92 0.64 -6.70
N VAL A 35 35.08 1.18 -7.04
CA VAL A 35 35.82 2.09 -6.15
C VAL A 35 35.26 3.51 -6.14
N LYS A 36 34.35 3.83 -7.08
CA LYS A 36 33.71 5.15 -7.15
C LYS A 36 32.64 5.27 -6.08
N THR A 37 32.75 6.29 -5.23
CA THR A 37 31.85 6.50 -4.10
C THR A 37 30.83 7.60 -4.35
N LYS A 38 31.06 8.47 -5.36
CA LYS A 38 30.19 9.62 -5.67
C LYS A 38 30.25 9.95 -7.17
N TYR A 39 29.13 10.45 -7.67
CA TYR A 39 29.02 11.12 -8.95
C TYR A 39 28.07 12.31 -8.81
N ASP A 40 28.48 13.50 -9.26
CA ASP A 40 27.66 14.70 -9.12
C ASP A 40 26.67 14.81 -10.29
N VAL A 41 25.37 14.73 -9.97
CA VAL A 41 24.25 14.88 -10.91
C VAL A 41 23.62 16.23 -10.67
N ASP A 42 23.41 17.03 -11.72
CA ASP A 42 22.81 18.36 -11.66
C ASP A 42 21.49 18.49 -12.45
N ALA A 43 21.12 17.48 -13.22
CA ALA A 43 19.91 17.44 -14.01
C ALA A 43 19.35 16.02 -14.16
N HIS A 44 18.06 15.90 -14.50
CA HIS A 44 17.37 14.65 -14.77
C HIS A 44 16.64 14.66 -16.11
N SER A 45 16.37 13.47 -16.64
CA SER A 45 15.80 13.25 -17.97
C SER A 45 14.46 13.96 -18.21
N VAL A 46 13.52 13.86 -17.28
CA VAL A 46 12.19 14.47 -17.41
C VAL A 46 12.28 15.98 -17.24
N SER A 47 13.07 16.46 -16.28
CA SER A 47 13.32 17.88 -16.04
C SER A 47 13.89 18.56 -17.28
N ILE A 48 14.81 17.90 -18.00
CA ILE A 48 15.39 18.39 -19.26
C ILE A 48 14.32 18.42 -20.37
N LYS A 49 13.56 17.33 -20.53
CA LYS A 49 12.56 17.21 -21.60
C LYS A 49 11.39 18.17 -21.41
N SER A 50 10.92 18.36 -20.17
CA SER A 50 9.80 19.24 -19.86
C SER A 50 10.14 20.73 -19.91
N ASN A 51 11.41 21.09 -19.78
CA ASN A 51 11.87 22.48 -19.79
C ASN A 51 13.07 22.68 -20.74
N TYR A 52 12.92 22.14 -21.97
CA TYR A 52 14.00 22.09 -22.96
C TYR A 52 14.64 23.47 -23.21
N GLU A 53 13.86 24.52 -23.37
CA GLU A 53 14.35 25.89 -23.62
C GLU A 53 15.33 26.38 -22.53
N ALA A 54 15.11 25.96 -21.29
CA ALA A 54 16.00 26.32 -20.19
C ALA A 54 17.33 25.53 -20.22
N PHE A 55 17.34 24.35 -20.87
CA PHE A 55 18.50 23.45 -20.93
C PHE A 55 19.22 23.47 -22.28
N GLU A 56 18.64 24.00 -23.35
CA GLU A 56 19.22 23.99 -24.68
C GLU A 56 20.64 24.57 -24.68
N ASN A 57 21.58 23.82 -25.24
CA ASN A 57 23.03 24.13 -25.28
C ASN A 57 23.71 24.27 -23.91
N LYS A 58 23.03 23.99 -22.79
CA LYS A 58 23.66 23.97 -21.47
C LYS A 58 24.32 22.62 -21.22
N THR A 59 25.48 22.67 -20.57
CA THR A 59 26.15 21.47 -20.09
C THR A 59 25.43 20.96 -18.85
N VAL A 60 25.15 19.66 -18.83
CA VAL A 60 24.48 18.93 -17.74
C VAL A 60 25.30 17.71 -17.37
N SER A 61 25.15 17.28 -16.11
CA SER A 61 25.72 16.06 -15.57
C SER A 61 24.61 15.11 -15.17
N LEU A 62 24.57 13.94 -15.79
CA LEU A 62 23.54 12.92 -15.60
C LEU A 62 24.17 11.59 -15.20
N ALA A 63 23.46 10.79 -14.41
CA ALA A 63 23.80 9.41 -14.17
C ALA A 63 22.58 8.51 -14.31
N GLY A 64 22.77 7.30 -14.81
CA GLY A 64 21.66 6.37 -15.01
C GLY A 64 22.12 5.03 -15.60
N ARG A 65 21.13 4.21 -15.92
CA ARG A 65 21.32 2.86 -16.47
C ARG A 65 21.19 2.86 -17.98
N ILE A 66 22.11 2.16 -18.65
CA ILE A 66 22.01 1.87 -20.09
C ILE A 66 20.83 0.92 -20.32
N ILE A 67 19.81 1.38 -21.02
CA ILE A 67 18.63 0.56 -21.37
C ILE A 67 18.74 0.03 -22.81
N THR A 68 19.20 0.86 -23.73
CA THR A 68 19.48 0.45 -25.11
C THR A 68 20.75 1.12 -25.61
N ARG A 69 21.42 0.47 -26.53
CA ARG A 69 22.61 1.02 -27.18
C ARG A 69 22.66 0.63 -28.65
N ARG A 70 22.91 1.60 -29.52
CA ARG A 70 23.09 1.41 -30.95
C ARG A 70 24.42 2.04 -31.39
N ILE A 71 25.38 1.21 -31.78
CA ILE A 71 26.70 1.62 -32.23
C ILE A 71 26.64 1.81 -33.76
N MET A 72 27.11 2.97 -34.25
CA MET A 72 27.14 3.35 -35.67
C MET A 72 28.52 3.86 -36.03
N GLY A 73 29.51 2.96 -36.07
CA GLY A 73 30.90 3.29 -36.38
C GLY A 73 31.58 4.20 -35.35
N LYS A 74 31.71 5.49 -35.64
CA LYS A 74 32.35 6.51 -34.79
C LYS A 74 31.37 7.23 -33.86
N ALA A 75 30.08 6.91 -33.93
CA ALA A 75 29.05 7.48 -33.09
C ALA A 75 28.14 6.39 -32.55
N SER A 76 27.48 6.66 -31.44
CA SER A 76 26.51 5.76 -30.82
C SER A 76 25.35 6.54 -30.21
N PHE A 77 24.19 5.92 -30.21
CA PHE A 77 23.03 6.38 -29.45
C PHE A 77 22.77 5.42 -28.28
N VAL A 78 22.49 5.97 -27.12
CA VAL A 78 22.18 5.23 -25.88
C VAL A 78 20.89 5.80 -25.30
N SER A 79 19.98 4.93 -24.85
CA SER A 79 18.91 5.33 -23.95
C SER A 79 19.42 5.17 -22.52
N LEU A 80 19.55 6.28 -21.82
CA LEU A 80 19.90 6.35 -20.41
C LEU A 80 18.62 6.48 -19.60
N ARG A 81 18.42 5.60 -18.64
CA ARG A 81 17.32 5.70 -17.65
C ARG A 81 17.87 6.20 -16.33
N ASP A 82 17.35 7.33 -15.87
CA ASP A 82 17.64 7.89 -14.56
C ASP A 82 16.47 7.70 -13.57
N ALA A 83 16.45 8.48 -12.49
CA ALA A 83 15.41 8.41 -11.48
C ALA A 83 14.03 8.88 -11.98
N GLU A 84 13.98 9.75 -13.00
CA GLU A 84 12.75 10.35 -13.51
C GLU A 84 12.25 9.67 -14.79
N GLY A 85 13.15 9.22 -15.68
CA GLY A 85 12.75 8.62 -16.95
C GLY A 85 13.92 8.32 -17.87
N ASP A 86 13.66 8.29 -19.17
CA ASP A 86 14.64 7.98 -20.21
C ASP A 86 15.04 9.23 -20.98
N ILE A 87 16.34 9.35 -21.30
CA ILE A 87 16.88 10.36 -22.20
C ILE A 87 17.87 9.73 -23.18
N GLN A 88 17.89 10.25 -24.42
CA GLN A 88 18.83 9.81 -25.42
C GLN A 88 20.19 10.50 -25.23
N LEU A 89 21.24 9.71 -25.26
CA LEU A 89 22.62 10.19 -25.30
C LEU A 89 23.18 10.02 -26.72
N TYR A 90 23.91 11.01 -27.20
CA TYR A 90 24.72 10.92 -28.40
C TYR A 90 26.19 10.89 -28.00
N VAL A 91 26.85 9.76 -28.21
CA VAL A 91 28.27 9.52 -27.84
C VAL A 91 29.07 9.44 -29.12
N ARG A 92 29.97 10.39 -29.35
CA ARG A 92 30.83 10.42 -30.51
C ARG A 92 32.29 10.25 -30.11
N ARG A 93 33.03 9.37 -30.82
CA ARG A 93 34.43 9.05 -30.55
C ARG A 93 35.33 10.28 -30.46
N ASP A 94 35.13 11.23 -31.41
CA ASP A 94 35.96 12.42 -31.53
C ASP A 94 35.73 13.44 -30.38
N ASP A 95 34.60 13.30 -29.60
CA ASP A 95 34.28 14.18 -28.48
C ASP A 95 34.69 13.59 -27.13
N VAL A 96 34.53 12.28 -26.95
CA VAL A 96 34.85 11.60 -25.68
C VAL A 96 36.27 11.03 -25.67
N GLY A 97 36.95 10.98 -26.82
CA GLY A 97 38.27 10.38 -27.01
C GLY A 97 38.19 8.92 -27.48
N GLU A 98 39.26 8.49 -28.19
CA GLU A 98 39.28 7.18 -28.83
C GLU A 98 39.29 6.02 -27.83
N ASP A 99 40.10 6.13 -26.78
CA ASP A 99 40.24 5.10 -25.74
C ASP A 99 38.95 4.95 -24.93
N VAL A 100 38.35 6.07 -24.49
CA VAL A 100 37.06 6.09 -23.76
C VAL A 100 35.96 5.52 -24.64
N TYR A 101 35.89 5.87 -25.92
CA TYR A 101 34.91 5.31 -26.83
C TYR A 101 35.10 3.80 -27.06
N ALA A 102 36.36 3.33 -27.12
CA ALA A 102 36.67 1.92 -27.24
C ALA A 102 36.27 1.12 -25.98
N ALA A 103 36.48 1.68 -24.81
CA ALA A 103 36.02 1.11 -23.54
C ALA A 103 34.46 1.09 -23.48
N PHE A 104 33.80 2.20 -23.79
CA PHE A 104 32.35 2.32 -23.84
C PHE A 104 31.69 1.27 -24.74
N LYS A 105 32.29 0.93 -25.88
CA LYS A 105 31.77 -0.12 -26.78
C LYS A 105 31.72 -1.51 -26.13
N LYS A 106 32.54 -1.77 -25.11
CA LYS A 106 32.59 -3.04 -24.38
C LYS A 106 31.60 -3.11 -23.21
N TRP A 107 31.03 -1.98 -22.76
CA TRP A 107 30.04 -1.96 -21.69
C TRP A 107 28.79 -2.69 -22.11
N ASP A 108 27.97 -3.05 -21.16
CA ASP A 108 26.76 -3.85 -21.39
C ASP A 108 25.46 -3.06 -21.12
N ILE A 109 24.36 -3.49 -21.71
CA ILE A 109 23.01 -3.06 -21.30
C ILE A 109 22.82 -3.46 -19.84
N GLY A 110 22.32 -2.51 -19.04
CA GLY A 110 22.21 -2.67 -17.60
C GLY A 110 23.30 -1.96 -16.80
N ASP A 111 24.45 -1.63 -17.39
CA ASP A 111 25.52 -0.89 -16.71
C ASP A 111 25.03 0.51 -16.29
N LEU A 112 25.54 0.98 -15.14
CA LEU A 112 25.31 2.34 -14.66
C LEU A 112 26.47 3.24 -15.12
N ILE A 113 26.12 4.38 -15.70
CA ILE A 113 27.08 5.32 -16.26
C ILE A 113 26.80 6.75 -15.78
N GLY A 114 27.87 7.54 -15.70
CA GLY A 114 27.80 8.98 -15.55
C GLY A 114 28.22 9.67 -16.86
N ILE A 115 27.56 10.77 -17.19
CA ILE A 115 27.86 11.56 -18.38
C ILE A 115 27.89 13.06 -18.06
N LYS A 116 28.75 13.80 -18.78
CA LYS A 116 28.64 15.27 -18.89
C LYS A 116 28.58 15.63 -20.36
N GLY A 117 27.72 16.56 -20.71
CA GLY A 117 27.52 16.97 -22.08
C GLY A 117 26.46 18.06 -22.21
N PHE A 118 26.24 18.58 -23.41
CA PHE A 118 25.24 19.62 -23.64
C PHE A 118 23.95 19.07 -24.22
N VAL A 119 22.86 19.68 -23.83
CA VAL A 119 21.52 19.32 -24.30
C VAL A 119 21.29 19.89 -25.69
N PHE A 120 20.72 19.09 -26.60
CA PHE A 120 20.41 19.48 -27.96
C PHE A 120 19.24 18.68 -28.53
N THR A 121 18.68 19.14 -29.62
CA THR A 121 17.68 18.37 -30.39
C THR A 121 18.30 17.77 -31.64
N THR A 122 18.08 16.47 -31.83
CA THR A 122 18.56 15.76 -33.05
C THR A 122 17.80 16.23 -34.29
N LYS A 123 18.30 15.89 -35.48
CA LYS A 123 17.62 16.18 -36.77
C LYS A 123 16.21 15.57 -36.87
N THR A 124 15.93 14.55 -36.09
CA THR A 124 14.63 13.86 -36.00
C THR A 124 13.72 14.40 -34.90
N GLY A 125 14.13 15.46 -34.18
CA GLY A 125 13.34 16.09 -33.14
C GLY A 125 13.50 15.49 -31.73
N GLU A 126 14.37 14.50 -31.52
CA GLU A 126 14.57 13.89 -30.20
C GLU A 126 15.50 14.74 -29.33
N ILE A 127 15.02 15.13 -28.14
CA ILE A 127 15.83 15.82 -27.11
C ILE A 127 16.87 14.86 -26.58
N SER A 128 18.13 15.24 -26.66
CA SER A 128 19.29 14.38 -26.40
C SER A 128 20.38 15.14 -25.68
N VAL A 129 21.31 14.40 -25.07
CA VAL A 129 22.54 14.96 -24.52
C VAL A 129 23.73 14.51 -25.39
N HIS A 130 24.49 15.48 -25.91
CA HIS A 130 25.73 15.25 -26.63
C HIS A 130 26.87 15.09 -25.63
N CYS A 131 27.33 13.88 -25.45
CA CYS A 131 28.32 13.53 -24.43
C CYS A 131 29.70 14.08 -24.79
N GLN A 132 30.30 14.82 -23.88
CA GLN A 132 31.70 15.27 -23.88
C GLN A 132 32.57 14.44 -22.91
N HIS A 133 31.93 13.87 -21.88
CA HIS A 133 32.51 12.94 -20.94
C HIS A 133 31.55 11.79 -20.65
N ILE A 134 32.07 10.58 -20.50
CA ILE A 134 31.31 9.39 -20.16
C ILE A 134 32.20 8.44 -19.36
N GLU A 135 31.66 7.91 -18.26
CA GLU A 135 32.37 6.97 -17.41
C GLU A 135 31.44 5.88 -16.84
N LEU A 136 32.01 4.72 -16.57
CA LEU A 136 31.34 3.61 -15.94
C LEU A 136 31.32 3.83 -14.42
N LEU A 137 30.11 3.79 -13.81
CA LEU A 137 29.89 3.95 -12.36
C LEU A 137 29.69 2.62 -11.66
N ALA A 138 28.99 1.68 -12.30
CA ALA A 138 28.82 0.33 -11.79
C ALA A 138 28.56 -0.66 -12.93
N LYS A 139 29.13 -1.85 -12.82
CA LYS A 139 28.97 -2.94 -13.79
C LYS A 139 27.78 -3.81 -13.42
N SER A 140 26.86 -3.99 -14.37
CA SER A 140 25.77 -4.96 -14.25
C SER A 140 26.28 -6.36 -14.59
N LEU A 141 26.33 -7.26 -13.62
CA LEU A 141 26.80 -8.64 -13.82
C LEU A 141 25.68 -9.58 -14.28
N LEU A 142 24.42 -9.20 -14.07
CA LEU A 142 23.26 -9.93 -14.59
C LEU A 142 22.67 -9.18 -15.80
N PRO A 143 22.30 -9.87 -16.90
CA PRO A 143 21.56 -9.24 -17.98
C PRO A 143 20.17 -8.83 -17.50
N LEU A 144 19.66 -7.71 -18.01
CA LEU A 144 18.25 -7.38 -17.82
C LEU A 144 17.38 -8.37 -18.63
N PRO A 145 16.18 -8.72 -18.15
CA PRO A 145 15.21 -9.47 -18.93
C PRO A 145 14.95 -8.79 -20.27
N GLU A 146 14.74 -9.59 -21.34
CA GLU A 146 14.51 -9.06 -22.68
C GLU A 146 13.29 -8.14 -22.73
N LYS A 147 13.48 -6.96 -23.37
CA LYS A 147 12.48 -5.88 -23.45
C LYS A 147 11.15 -6.30 -24.06
N PHE A 148 11.14 -7.33 -24.92
CA PHE A 148 9.93 -7.81 -25.60
C PHE A 148 9.13 -8.83 -24.81
N HIS A 149 9.71 -9.45 -23.81
CA HIS A 149 9.03 -10.41 -22.96
C HIS A 149 8.87 -9.91 -21.53
N GLY A 150 9.66 -8.91 -21.09
CA GLY A 150 9.61 -8.30 -19.77
C GLY A 150 9.54 -9.34 -18.64
N LEU A 151 9.53 -8.92 -17.42
CA LEU A 151 9.04 -9.74 -16.31
C LEU A 151 7.51 -9.77 -16.39
N LYS A 152 6.94 -10.68 -17.20
CA LYS A 152 5.48 -10.86 -17.31
C LYS A 152 4.94 -11.73 -16.18
N ASP A 153 5.77 -12.65 -15.69
CA ASP A 153 5.42 -13.49 -14.58
C ASP A 153 5.30 -12.66 -13.30
N THR A 154 4.09 -12.57 -12.78
CA THR A 154 3.74 -11.75 -11.63
C THR A 154 4.46 -12.20 -10.36
N ASP A 155 4.68 -13.51 -10.18
CA ASP A 155 5.40 -14.04 -9.03
C ASP A 155 6.86 -13.56 -9.01
N THR A 156 7.55 -13.65 -10.15
CA THR A 156 8.91 -13.13 -10.31
C THR A 156 8.98 -11.61 -10.12
N ARG A 157 7.99 -10.83 -10.60
CA ARG A 157 7.91 -9.38 -10.40
C ARG A 157 7.87 -9.02 -8.91
N TYR A 158 7.11 -9.75 -8.12
CA TYR A 158 7.00 -9.49 -6.68
C TYR A 158 8.25 -9.91 -5.91
N ARG A 159 8.87 -11.05 -6.28
CA ARG A 159 10.11 -11.54 -5.66
C ARG A 159 11.33 -10.70 -6.02
N GLN A 160 11.41 -10.24 -7.27
CA GLN A 160 12.52 -9.44 -7.79
C GLN A 160 12.04 -8.01 -8.11
N ARG A 161 11.41 -7.37 -7.14
CA ARG A 161 10.86 -6.01 -7.30
C ARG A 161 11.88 -5.01 -7.82
N TYR A 162 13.17 -5.15 -7.46
CA TYR A 162 14.25 -4.31 -7.96
C TYR A 162 14.46 -4.48 -9.48
N VAL A 163 14.22 -5.65 -10.03
CA VAL A 163 14.26 -5.86 -11.49
C VAL A 163 12.97 -5.33 -12.14
N ASP A 164 11.81 -5.61 -11.53
CA ASP A 164 10.51 -5.09 -11.97
C ASP A 164 10.54 -3.56 -12.11
N LEU A 165 11.08 -2.84 -11.12
CA LEU A 165 11.25 -1.39 -11.17
C LEU A 165 12.22 -0.90 -12.28
N ILE A 166 13.16 -1.73 -12.71
CA ILE A 166 14.06 -1.41 -13.82
C ILE A 166 13.36 -1.60 -15.17
N VAL A 167 12.63 -2.70 -15.36
CA VAL A 167 12.08 -3.08 -16.66
C VAL A 167 10.66 -2.54 -16.91
N ASN A 168 9.90 -2.32 -15.85
CA ASN A 168 8.52 -1.82 -15.85
C ASN A 168 8.44 -0.48 -15.07
N PRO A 169 8.87 0.64 -15.67
CA PRO A 169 8.97 1.93 -14.95
C PRO A 169 7.63 2.45 -14.44
N GLU A 170 6.51 2.02 -15.03
CA GLU A 170 5.15 2.35 -14.60
C GLU A 170 4.85 1.85 -13.18
N VAL A 171 5.45 0.73 -12.76
CA VAL A 171 5.27 0.16 -11.41
C VAL A 171 5.71 1.15 -10.32
N LYS A 172 6.74 1.95 -10.59
CA LYS A 172 7.21 2.99 -9.67
C LYS A 172 6.12 4.00 -9.30
N ARG A 173 5.17 4.27 -10.23
CA ARG A 173 4.06 5.21 -10.03
C ARG A 173 3.26 4.84 -8.77
N ASN A 174 2.95 3.56 -8.55
CA ASN A 174 2.16 3.12 -7.40
C ASN A 174 2.84 3.49 -6.07
N PHE A 175 4.15 3.29 -5.98
CA PHE A 175 4.92 3.62 -4.77
C PHE A 175 5.10 5.12 -4.56
N VAL A 176 5.18 5.89 -5.64
CA VAL A 176 5.19 7.36 -5.56
C VAL A 176 3.83 7.89 -5.08
N ILE A 177 2.71 7.35 -5.61
CA ILE A 177 1.35 7.69 -5.15
C ILE A 177 1.19 7.32 -3.68
N ARG A 178 1.62 6.11 -3.26
CA ARG A 178 1.62 5.69 -1.85
C ARG A 178 2.35 6.70 -0.95
N SER A 179 3.56 7.09 -1.33
CA SER A 179 4.34 8.08 -0.56
C SER A 179 3.64 9.43 -0.47
N LYS A 180 3.04 9.90 -1.57
CA LYS A 180 2.25 11.14 -1.61
C LYS A 180 1.00 11.03 -0.75
N PHE A 181 0.31 9.89 -0.76
CA PHE A 181 -0.89 9.65 0.05
C PHE A 181 -0.58 9.71 1.56
N ILE A 182 0.49 9.03 2.01
CA ILE A 182 0.93 9.09 3.40
C ILE A 182 1.28 10.53 3.79
N LYS A 183 1.98 11.26 2.93
CA LYS A 183 2.30 12.67 3.17
C LYS A 183 1.04 13.54 3.24
N PHE A 184 0.05 13.28 2.38
CA PHE A 184 -1.23 14.00 2.38
C PHE A 184 -2.00 13.76 3.68
N MET A 185 -2.12 12.51 4.14
CA MET A 185 -2.80 12.16 5.40
C MET A 185 -2.15 12.89 6.58
N ARG A 186 -0.82 12.86 6.69
CA ARG A 186 -0.10 13.60 7.74
C ARG A 186 -0.46 15.07 7.72
N LYS A 187 -0.33 15.71 6.54
CA LYS A 187 -0.66 17.12 6.42
C LYS A 187 -2.12 17.42 6.78
N TYR A 188 -3.06 16.59 6.33
CA TYR A 188 -4.49 16.76 6.61
C TYR A 188 -4.78 16.72 8.11
N LEU A 189 -4.21 15.75 8.82
CA LEU A 189 -4.40 15.57 10.26
C LEU A 189 -3.63 16.63 11.08
N ASP A 190 -2.40 16.99 10.67
CA ASP A 190 -1.63 18.06 11.31
C ASP A 190 -2.37 19.41 11.22
N ASP A 191 -2.97 19.72 10.05
CA ASP A 191 -3.80 20.92 9.86
C ASP A 191 -5.05 20.92 10.77
N MET A 192 -5.52 19.73 11.23
CA MET A 192 -6.59 19.55 12.20
C MET A 192 -6.09 19.46 13.66
N ASN A 193 -4.80 19.72 13.91
CA ASN A 193 -4.13 19.63 15.21
C ASN A 193 -4.13 18.23 15.85
N TYR A 194 -4.07 17.18 15.06
CA TYR A 194 -3.76 15.85 15.56
C TYR A 194 -2.26 15.72 15.84
N ILE A 195 -1.91 14.87 16.80
CA ILE A 195 -0.53 14.53 17.16
C ILE A 195 -0.23 13.13 16.65
N GLU A 196 0.79 13.00 15.78
CA GLU A 196 1.32 11.67 15.39
C GLU A 196 2.07 11.07 16.58
N VAL A 197 1.74 9.84 16.93
CA VAL A 197 2.34 9.11 18.04
C VAL A 197 2.83 7.75 17.58
N GLU A 198 3.67 7.11 18.40
CA GLU A 198 4.14 5.74 18.20
C GLU A 198 3.79 4.90 19.43
N THR A 199 3.15 3.74 19.21
CA THR A 199 2.81 2.79 20.26
C THR A 199 3.56 1.46 20.05
N PRO A 200 3.65 0.59 21.07
CA PRO A 200 4.43 -0.63 20.96
C PRO A 200 3.96 -1.58 19.85
N VAL A 201 4.90 -2.11 19.08
CA VAL A 201 4.66 -3.20 18.11
C VAL A 201 4.52 -4.54 18.84
N LEU A 202 5.27 -4.73 19.93
CA LEU A 202 5.22 -5.95 20.76
C LEU A 202 4.37 -5.68 22.00
N ASN A 203 3.34 -6.49 22.17
CA ASN A 203 2.39 -6.38 23.28
C ASN A 203 2.34 -7.67 24.09
N THR A 204 1.98 -7.57 25.34
CA THR A 204 1.74 -8.74 26.21
C THR A 204 0.33 -9.31 26.04
N ILE A 205 -0.57 -8.54 25.42
CA ILE A 205 -1.96 -8.90 25.11
C ILE A 205 -2.25 -8.46 23.67
N ALA A 206 -2.89 -9.30 22.89
CA ALA A 206 -3.41 -8.93 21.57
C ALA A 206 -4.84 -8.41 21.73
N GLY A 207 -5.13 -7.26 21.13
CA GLY A 207 -6.47 -6.64 21.20
C GLY A 207 -6.61 -5.45 20.24
N GLY A 208 -7.83 -4.91 20.16
CA GLY A 208 -8.19 -3.81 19.29
C GLY A 208 -8.62 -4.25 17.88
N ALA A 209 -8.74 -5.55 17.63
CA ALA A 209 -9.29 -6.09 16.38
C ALA A 209 -9.61 -7.57 16.53
N SER A 210 -10.55 -8.07 15.72
CA SER A 210 -10.81 -9.50 15.56
C SER A 210 -9.82 -10.06 14.55
N ALA A 211 -8.68 -10.60 15.02
CA ALA A 211 -7.64 -11.14 14.16
C ALA A 211 -6.69 -12.07 14.94
N ARG A 212 -6.07 -13.02 14.24
CA ARG A 212 -5.07 -13.91 14.84
C ARG A 212 -3.69 -13.22 14.88
N PRO A 213 -3.04 -13.09 16.06
CA PRO A 213 -1.73 -12.46 16.18
C PRO A 213 -0.58 -13.39 15.78
N PHE A 214 0.57 -12.80 15.39
CA PHE A 214 1.86 -13.49 15.43
C PHE A 214 2.39 -13.47 16.84
N VAL A 215 2.94 -14.61 17.30
CA VAL A 215 3.54 -14.78 18.61
C VAL A 215 5.06 -14.79 18.48
N THR A 216 5.76 -14.11 19.41
CA THR A 216 7.21 -14.15 19.53
C THR A 216 7.60 -14.29 21.00
N HIS A 217 8.87 -14.66 21.29
CA HIS A 217 9.33 -14.86 22.63
C HIS A 217 10.42 -13.86 23.02
N HIS A 218 10.26 -13.18 24.17
CA HIS A 218 11.25 -12.29 24.74
C HIS A 218 12.20 -13.05 25.66
N ASN A 219 13.37 -13.45 25.16
CA ASN A 219 14.31 -14.34 25.85
C ASN A 219 14.70 -13.90 27.26
N THR A 220 14.94 -12.61 27.49
CA THR A 220 15.40 -12.11 28.81
C THR A 220 14.29 -12.11 29.86
N LEU A 221 13.05 -11.86 29.44
CA LEU A 221 11.88 -11.85 30.33
C LEU A 221 11.22 -13.21 30.44
N ASP A 222 11.62 -14.17 29.59
CA ASP A 222 10.99 -15.49 29.46
C ASP A 222 9.47 -15.37 29.29
N LEU A 223 9.06 -14.51 28.34
CA LEU A 223 7.68 -14.10 28.14
C LEU A 223 7.30 -14.14 26.65
N ASP A 224 6.18 -14.78 26.35
CA ASP A 224 5.57 -14.71 25.02
C ASP A 224 4.92 -13.34 24.81
N MET A 225 5.16 -12.77 23.64
CA MET A 225 4.61 -11.49 23.24
C MET A 225 3.91 -11.61 21.89
N TYR A 226 2.97 -10.73 21.65
CA TYR A 226 2.19 -10.67 20.44
C TYR A 226 2.61 -9.46 19.60
N MET A 227 2.77 -9.66 18.28
CA MET A 227 2.85 -8.53 17.37
C MET A 227 1.46 -7.89 17.25
N ARG A 228 1.40 -6.57 17.28
CA ARG A 228 0.13 -5.82 17.30
C ARG A 228 -0.74 -6.13 16.09
N ILE A 229 -2.02 -6.34 16.32
CA ILE A 229 -3.07 -6.54 15.33
C ILE A 229 -3.87 -5.25 15.05
N ALA A 230 -3.74 -4.25 15.91
CA ALA A 230 -4.30 -2.91 15.86
C ALA A 230 -3.49 -1.97 16.77
N THR A 231 -3.69 -0.66 16.65
CA THR A 231 -3.14 0.37 17.55
C THR A 231 -4.21 0.98 18.47
N GLU A 232 -5.43 0.52 18.41
CA GLU A 232 -6.64 1.03 19.05
C GLU A 232 -6.48 1.24 20.56
N LEU A 233 -6.24 0.15 21.32
CA LEU A 233 -6.25 0.23 22.78
C LEU A 233 -5.16 1.15 23.36
N PRO A 234 -3.91 1.16 22.85
CA PRO A 234 -2.92 2.17 23.23
C PRO A 234 -3.35 3.60 22.93
N LEU A 235 -3.94 3.86 21.76
CA LEU A 235 -4.36 5.22 21.37
C LEU A 235 -5.52 5.72 22.25
N LYS A 236 -6.49 4.86 22.59
CA LYS A 236 -7.56 5.19 23.54
C LYS A 236 -7.01 5.54 24.95
N ARG A 237 -5.94 4.85 25.41
CA ARG A 237 -5.26 5.21 26.66
C ARG A 237 -4.64 6.60 26.62
N LEU A 238 -4.16 7.06 25.45
CA LEU A 238 -3.67 8.44 25.28
C LEU A 238 -4.81 9.46 25.36
N ILE A 239 -6.00 9.14 24.83
CA ILE A 239 -7.21 9.97 25.01
C ILE A 239 -7.57 10.09 26.48
N VAL A 240 -7.56 8.97 27.24
CA VAL A 240 -7.77 9.01 28.71
C VAL A 240 -6.71 9.90 29.37
N GLY A 241 -5.48 9.87 28.87
CA GLY A 241 -4.36 10.70 29.36
C GLY A 241 -4.47 12.18 29.00
N GLY A 242 -5.50 12.61 28.28
CA GLY A 242 -5.74 14.02 27.92
C GLY A 242 -5.09 14.46 26.60
N MET A 243 -4.70 13.53 25.73
CA MET A 243 -4.29 13.83 24.36
C MET A 243 -5.52 13.83 23.45
N ASP A 244 -6.17 14.97 23.27
CA ASP A 244 -7.49 15.07 22.64
C ASP A 244 -7.55 14.59 21.19
N ARG A 245 -6.45 14.61 20.44
CA ARG A 245 -6.38 14.17 19.02
C ARG A 245 -5.07 13.48 18.76
N VAL A 246 -5.11 12.19 18.49
CA VAL A 246 -3.93 11.37 18.22
C VAL A 246 -4.14 10.52 17.00
N TYR A 247 -3.06 10.23 16.28
CA TYR A 247 -3.05 9.22 15.22
C TYR A 247 -1.71 8.49 15.16
N GLU A 248 -1.74 7.28 14.63
CA GLU A 248 -0.55 6.50 14.30
C GLU A 248 -0.68 5.90 12.90
N ILE A 249 0.35 6.08 12.07
CA ILE A 249 0.50 5.34 10.81
C ILE A 249 1.50 4.22 11.04
N GLY A 250 1.03 2.98 11.08
CA GLY A 250 1.88 1.87 11.49
C GLY A 250 1.66 0.58 10.70
N ARG A 251 2.66 -0.31 10.82
CA ARG A 251 2.50 -1.70 10.38
C ARG A 251 1.67 -2.47 11.38
N ILE A 252 0.72 -3.22 10.85
CA ILE A 252 -0.15 -4.14 11.54
C ILE A 252 0.16 -5.55 11.06
N PHE A 253 0.05 -6.53 11.96
CA PHE A 253 0.47 -7.91 11.72
C PHE A 253 -0.68 -8.86 12.06
N ARG A 254 -1.23 -9.55 11.06
CA ARG A 254 -2.31 -10.55 11.23
C ARG A 254 -1.88 -11.87 10.63
N ASN A 255 -1.88 -12.93 11.44
CA ASN A 255 -1.46 -14.27 11.05
C ASN A 255 -2.61 -15.02 10.36
N GLU A 256 -3.01 -14.48 9.22
CA GLU A 256 -4.15 -14.93 8.42
C GLU A 256 -3.70 -15.35 7.01
N GLY A 257 -4.66 -15.75 6.16
CA GLY A 257 -4.40 -16.12 4.78
C GLY A 257 -3.87 -14.97 3.93
N MET A 258 -3.24 -15.31 2.82
CA MET A 258 -2.76 -14.35 1.80
C MET A 258 -3.60 -14.48 0.53
N ASP A 259 -4.24 -13.40 0.14
CA ASP A 259 -5.03 -13.28 -1.07
C ASP A 259 -4.75 -11.94 -1.81
N PRO A 260 -5.48 -11.57 -2.87
CA PRO A 260 -5.29 -10.28 -3.54
C PRO A 260 -5.55 -9.06 -2.66
N LYS A 261 -6.38 -9.16 -1.61
CA LYS A 261 -6.75 -8.05 -0.71
C LYS A 261 -6.01 -8.09 0.63
N HIS A 262 -5.38 -9.23 1.00
CA HIS A 262 -4.78 -9.47 2.31
C HIS A 262 -3.30 -9.85 2.22
N ASN A 263 -2.49 -9.26 3.09
CA ASN A 263 -1.08 -9.58 3.32
C ASN A 263 -0.84 -9.66 4.84
N PRO A 264 -0.03 -10.61 5.34
CA PRO A 264 0.16 -10.81 6.79
C PRO A 264 0.67 -9.59 7.54
N GLU A 265 1.39 -8.70 6.86
CA GLU A 265 1.73 -7.37 7.33
C GLU A 265 1.25 -6.31 6.34
N PHE A 266 0.59 -5.28 6.84
CA PHE A 266 0.04 -4.19 6.06
C PHE A 266 0.15 -2.87 6.82
N THR A 267 -0.13 -1.76 6.15
CA THR A 267 -0.11 -0.44 6.78
C THR A 267 -1.54 0.04 7.01
N SER A 268 -1.81 0.44 8.25
CA SER A 268 -3.03 1.14 8.65
C SER A 268 -2.70 2.49 9.25
N ILE A 269 -3.63 3.40 9.18
CA ILE A 269 -3.69 4.58 10.06
C ILE A 269 -4.86 4.40 10.99
N GLU A 270 -4.64 4.62 12.28
CA GLU A 270 -5.70 4.76 13.26
C GLU A 270 -5.63 6.15 13.89
N LEU A 271 -6.78 6.76 14.10
CA LEU A 271 -6.90 8.10 14.68
C LEU A 271 -8.07 8.15 15.65
N TYR A 272 -7.91 8.95 16.71
CA TYR A 272 -8.90 9.13 17.77
C TYR A 272 -9.02 10.61 18.13
N GLN A 273 -10.26 11.07 18.31
CA GLN A 273 -10.58 12.46 18.67
C GLN A 273 -11.60 12.48 19.81
N ALA A 274 -11.18 13.12 20.92
CA ALA A 274 -12.07 13.42 22.03
C ALA A 274 -13.15 14.42 21.61
N TYR A 275 -14.36 14.26 22.18
CA TYR A 275 -15.53 15.10 21.94
C TYR A 275 -16.01 15.07 20.47
N ALA A 276 -15.79 13.96 19.78
CA ALA A 276 -16.25 13.67 18.44
C ALA A 276 -17.06 12.36 18.43
N ASP A 277 -17.83 12.16 17.39
CA ASP A 277 -18.60 10.93 17.15
C ASP A 277 -18.28 10.29 15.79
N PHE A 278 -18.97 9.22 15.44
CA PHE A 278 -18.77 8.50 14.18
C PHE A 278 -19.16 9.32 12.93
N HIS A 279 -19.98 10.37 13.05
CA HIS A 279 -20.28 11.29 11.94
C HIS A 279 -19.08 12.17 11.61
N ASP A 280 -18.36 12.67 12.64
CA ASP A 280 -17.12 13.40 12.45
C ASP A 280 -16.07 12.51 11.74
N MET A 281 -16.03 11.21 12.09
CA MET A 281 -15.12 10.24 11.46
C MET A 281 -15.48 10.00 10.00
N MET A 282 -16.78 9.97 9.62
CA MET A 282 -17.19 9.90 8.21
C MET A 282 -16.67 11.10 7.41
N ASP A 283 -16.79 12.32 7.96
CA ASP A 283 -16.35 13.54 7.29
C ASP A 283 -14.80 13.56 7.13
N ILE A 284 -14.06 13.05 8.12
CA ILE A 284 -12.60 12.92 8.05
C ILE A 284 -12.19 11.86 7.00
N ALA A 285 -12.86 10.69 6.97
CA ALA A 285 -12.57 9.64 5.98
C ALA A 285 -12.81 10.13 4.55
N GLU A 286 -13.94 10.77 4.32
CA GLU A 286 -14.30 11.37 3.03
C GLU A 286 -13.28 12.45 2.64
N GLY A 287 -12.92 13.35 3.58
CA GLY A 287 -11.96 14.43 3.36
C GLY A 287 -10.54 13.91 3.01
N ILE A 288 -10.09 12.86 3.68
CA ILE A 288 -8.77 12.23 3.41
C ILE A 288 -8.75 11.60 2.02
N ILE A 289 -9.73 10.76 1.69
CA ILE A 289 -9.68 9.95 0.46
C ILE A 289 -10.00 10.82 -0.77
N SER A 290 -11.08 11.63 -0.73
CA SER A 290 -11.42 12.57 -1.79
C SER A 290 -10.33 13.62 -2.00
N GLY A 291 -9.85 14.21 -0.91
CA GLY A 291 -8.79 15.23 -0.95
C GLY A 291 -7.50 14.68 -1.57
N ALA A 292 -7.10 13.45 -1.17
CA ALA A 292 -5.94 12.78 -1.75
C ALA A 292 -6.10 12.51 -3.25
N ALA A 293 -7.26 12.02 -3.70
CA ALA A 293 -7.54 11.82 -5.11
C ALA A 293 -7.39 13.12 -5.89
N LYS A 294 -7.98 14.22 -5.41
CA LYS A 294 -7.91 15.52 -6.06
C LYS A 294 -6.48 16.09 -6.08
N GLU A 295 -5.76 16.05 -4.97
CA GLU A 295 -4.41 16.63 -4.87
C GLU A 295 -3.37 15.81 -5.64
N ILE A 296 -3.44 14.47 -5.55
CA ILE A 296 -2.40 13.58 -6.09
C ILE A 296 -2.64 13.25 -7.56
N LEU A 297 -3.91 12.98 -7.94
CA LEU A 297 -4.30 12.55 -9.27
C LEU A 297 -4.86 13.68 -10.13
N GLY A 298 -5.30 14.79 -9.53
CA GLY A 298 -5.95 15.92 -10.20
C GLY A 298 -7.43 15.68 -10.54
N THR A 299 -8.00 14.54 -10.17
CA THR A 299 -9.38 14.14 -10.46
C THR A 299 -10.00 13.41 -9.27
N TYR A 300 -11.34 13.37 -9.22
CA TYR A 300 -12.10 12.50 -8.34
C TYR A 300 -12.48 11.17 -8.99
N GLU A 301 -12.39 11.08 -10.33
CA GLU A 301 -12.70 9.86 -11.06
C GLU A 301 -11.48 8.95 -11.09
N VAL A 302 -11.65 7.71 -10.63
CA VAL A 302 -10.64 6.65 -10.68
C VAL A 302 -11.26 5.39 -11.28
N GLU A 303 -10.42 4.51 -11.80
CA GLU A 303 -10.83 3.17 -12.24
C GLU A 303 -10.20 2.13 -11.31
N TRP A 304 -11.01 1.25 -10.74
CA TRP A 304 -10.54 0.19 -9.86
C TRP A 304 -11.37 -1.07 -10.02
N MET A 305 -10.72 -2.23 -10.11
CA MET A 305 -11.36 -3.53 -10.32
C MET A 305 -12.31 -3.56 -11.54
N GLY A 306 -11.98 -2.76 -12.57
CA GLY A 306 -12.79 -2.64 -13.79
C GLY A 306 -13.99 -1.70 -13.69
N GLU A 307 -14.22 -1.08 -12.52
CA GLU A 307 -15.33 -0.16 -12.29
C GLU A 307 -14.85 1.29 -12.26
N LYS A 308 -15.71 2.21 -12.70
CA LYS A 308 -15.50 3.66 -12.59
C LYS A 308 -16.04 4.14 -11.25
N ILE A 309 -15.17 4.72 -10.46
CA ILE A 309 -15.48 5.20 -9.12
C ILE A 309 -15.41 6.72 -9.09
N ASP A 310 -16.47 7.34 -8.59
CA ASP A 310 -16.52 8.78 -8.34
C ASP A 310 -16.28 9.07 -6.86
N LEU A 311 -15.12 9.66 -6.56
CA LEU A 311 -14.69 10.06 -5.22
C LEU A 311 -15.09 11.50 -4.87
N THR A 312 -15.99 12.13 -5.64
CA THR A 312 -16.54 13.46 -5.32
C THR A 312 -17.22 13.44 -3.95
N PRO A 313 -16.94 14.38 -3.03
CA PRO A 313 -17.57 14.42 -1.71
C PRO A 313 -19.09 14.42 -1.76
N GLY A 314 -19.71 13.86 -0.70
CA GLY A 314 -21.15 13.65 -0.59
C GLY A 314 -21.52 12.17 -0.77
N TRP A 315 -20.68 11.28 -0.26
CA TRP A 315 -20.85 9.84 -0.37
C TRP A 315 -22.11 9.36 0.36
N ARG A 316 -22.65 8.27 -0.16
CA ARG A 316 -23.86 7.66 0.39
C ARG A 316 -23.64 7.19 1.83
N ARG A 317 -24.60 7.48 2.71
CA ARG A 317 -24.68 6.99 4.10
C ARG A 317 -25.95 6.15 4.22
N LEU A 318 -25.82 4.89 4.57
CA LEU A 318 -26.92 3.93 4.60
C LEU A 318 -26.81 3.06 5.86
N THR A 319 -27.91 2.89 6.60
CA THR A 319 -27.89 1.96 7.73
C THR A 319 -27.83 0.51 7.22
N MET A 320 -27.25 -0.39 8.01
CA MET A 320 -27.20 -1.81 7.65
C MET A 320 -28.60 -2.40 7.44
N VAL A 321 -29.56 -2.00 8.27
CA VAL A 321 -30.98 -2.40 8.14
C VAL A 321 -31.55 -1.93 6.79
N ASP A 322 -31.31 -0.67 6.42
CA ASP A 322 -31.79 -0.13 5.13
C ASP A 322 -31.05 -0.77 3.95
N ALA A 323 -29.78 -1.06 4.10
CA ALA A 323 -28.99 -1.73 3.07
C ALA A 323 -29.53 -3.14 2.78
N VAL A 324 -29.80 -3.94 3.82
CA VAL A 324 -30.39 -5.27 3.67
C VAL A 324 -31.80 -5.17 3.07
N LYS A 325 -32.58 -4.21 3.51
CA LYS A 325 -33.91 -3.97 2.95
C LYS A 325 -33.87 -3.62 1.47
N GLU A 326 -32.95 -2.74 1.06
CA GLU A 326 -32.82 -2.29 -0.33
C GLU A 326 -32.31 -3.39 -1.25
N TYR A 327 -31.24 -4.09 -0.87
CA TYR A 327 -30.54 -5.02 -1.74
C TYR A 327 -31.07 -6.47 -1.68
N VAL A 328 -31.74 -6.84 -0.56
CA VAL A 328 -32.20 -8.21 -0.30
C VAL A 328 -33.74 -8.28 -0.16
N GLY A 329 -34.37 -7.20 0.30
CA GLY A 329 -35.83 -7.12 0.48
C GLY A 329 -36.31 -7.57 1.83
N ILE A 330 -35.42 -7.89 2.79
CA ILE A 330 -35.78 -8.24 4.17
C ILE A 330 -35.78 -6.97 5.03
N ASP A 331 -36.91 -6.65 5.68
CA ASP A 331 -37.04 -5.49 6.55
C ASP A 331 -36.75 -5.86 8.01
N PHE A 332 -35.49 -5.83 8.40
CA PHE A 332 -35.06 -6.09 9.78
C PHE A 332 -35.59 -5.06 10.78
N GLY A 333 -35.98 -3.86 10.32
CA GLY A 333 -36.61 -2.87 11.17
C GLY A 333 -38.02 -3.30 11.67
N ALA A 334 -38.70 -4.19 10.94
CA ALA A 334 -39.97 -4.74 11.30
C ALA A 334 -39.85 -6.03 12.15
N ILE A 335 -38.69 -6.68 12.16
CA ILE A 335 -38.45 -7.93 12.91
C ILE A 335 -37.92 -7.59 14.31
N THR A 336 -38.59 -8.16 15.34
CA THR A 336 -38.19 -7.93 16.74
C THR A 336 -37.75 -9.19 17.48
N ASP A 337 -37.97 -10.36 16.88
CA ASP A 337 -37.68 -11.67 17.46
C ASP A 337 -36.47 -12.33 16.78
N ASP A 338 -35.57 -12.92 17.57
CA ASP A 338 -34.35 -13.54 17.10
C ASP A 338 -34.64 -14.73 16.17
N ALA A 339 -35.60 -15.57 16.51
CA ALA A 339 -35.94 -16.75 15.73
C ALA A 339 -36.56 -16.37 14.36
N GLU A 340 -37.38 -15.30 14.33
CA GLU A 340 -37.91 -14.75 13.08
C GLU A 340 -36.80 -14.21 12.19
N ALA A 341 -35.82 -13.47 12.76
CA ALA A 341 -34.68 -12.94 12.03
C ALA A 341 -33.82 -14.03 11.42
N VAL A 342 -33.49 -15.05 12.20
CA VAL A 342 -32.72 -16.21 11.74
C VAL A 342 -33.46 -16.98 10.64
N ALA A 343 -34.76 -17.26 10.84
CA ALA A 343 -35.58 -17.94 9.84
C ALA A 343 -35.67 -17.14 8.53
N ALA A 344 -35.75 -15.81 8.58
CA ALA A 344 -35.81 -14.96 7.41
C ALA A 344 -34.54 -15.10 6.53
N VAL A 345 -33.35 -15.12 7.13
CA VAL A 345 -32.11 -15.23 6.39
C VAL A 345 -31.81 -16.68 5.91
N GLU A 346 -32.21 -17.69 6.70
CA GLU A 346 -32.11 -19.09 6.29
C GLU A 346 -32.96 -19.38 5.03
N THR A 347 -34.10 -18.72 4.84
CA THR A 347 -34.95 -18.88 3.64
C THR A 347 -34.28 -18.47 2.35
N ILE A 348 -33.28 -17.59 2.40
CA ILE A 348 -32.50 -17.10 1.26
C ILE A 348 -31.11 -17.73 1.19
N GLY A 349 -30.86 -18.78 1.99
CA GLY A 349 -29.59 -19.52 2.00
C GLY A 349 -28.42 -18.70 2.57
N VAL A 350 -28.68 -17.85 3.58
CA VAL A 350 -27.66 -17.21 4.38
C VAL A 350 -27.43 -18.03 5.65
N GLU A 351 -26.17 -18.34 5.94
CA GLU A 351 -25.74 -19.16 7.06
C GLU A 351 -25.04 -18.28 8.12
N LEU A 352 -25.40 -18.46 9.40
CA LEU A 352 -24.66 -17.86 10.50
C LEU A 352 -23.39 -18.66 10.79
N ALA A 353 -22.35 -17.98 11.26
CA ALA A 353 -21.14 -18.66 11.71
C ALA A 353 -21.46 -19.69 12.82
N GLU A 354 -20.78 -20.84 12.83
CA GLU A 354 -21.06 -21.92 13.80
C GLU A 354 -20.88 -21.48 15.26
N THR A 355 -19.95 -20.55 15.52
CA THR A 355 -19.66 -19.99 16.84
C THR A 355 -20.61 -18.86 17.25
N ALA A 356 -21.35 -18.27 16.28
CA ALA A 356 -22.24 -17.15 16.54
C ALA A 356 -23.55 -17.57 17.24
N ASP A 357 -24.02 -16.74 18.17
CA ASP A 357 -25.33 -16.91 18.73
C ASP A 357 -26.43 -16.63 17.69
N LYS A 358 -27.53 -17.34 17.75
CA LYS A 358 -28.68 -17.14 16.85
C LYS A 358 -29.51 -15.93 17.31
N THR A 359 -28.99 -14.73 17.03
CA THR A 359 -29.62 -13.45 17.39
C THR A 359 -30.04 -12.67 16.14
N TRP A 360 -30.93 -11.69 16.34
CA TRP A 360 -31.33 -10.73 15.33
C TRP A 360 -30.09 -10.01 14.71
N GLY A 361 -29.14 -9.60 15.56
CA GLY A 361 -27.94 -8.88 15.11
C GLY A 361 -27.02 -9.73 14.27
N ASN A 362 -26.73 -10.96 14.68
CA ASN A 362 -25.91 -11.89 13.89
C ASN A 362 -26.61 -12.28 12.57
N ALA A 363 -27.92 -12.41 12.53
CA ALA A 363 -28.69 -12.66 11.31
C ALA A 363 -28.62 -11.45 10.35
N LEU A 364 -28.76 -10.22 10.87
CA LEU A 364 -28.61 -8.99 10.09
C LEU A 364 -27.21 -8.89 9.48
N TYR A 365 -26.16 -9.10 10.30
CA TYR A 365 -24.77 -9.01 9.85
C TYR A 365 -24.45 -10.08 8.81
N ALA A 366 -24.81 -11.34 9.03
CA ALA A 366 -24.60 -12.43 8.09
C ALA A 366 -25.31 -12.18 6.73
N CYS A 367 -26.53 -11.60 6.79
CA CYS A 367 -27.25 -11.23 5.57
C CYS A 367 -26.55 -10.09 4.81
N PHE A 368 -26.04 -9.10 5.51
CA PHE A 368 -25.27 -8.01 4.92
C PHE A 368 -24.00 -8.54 4.26
N ASP A 369 -23.17 -9.23 5.01
CA ASP A 369 -21.90 -9.80 4.58
C ASP A 369 -22.05 -10.67 3.31
N GLN A 370 -22.98 -11.62 3.34
CA GLN A 370 -23.12 -12.60 2.24
C GLN A 370 -23.97 -12.12 1.05
N ARG A 371 -24.73 -11.03 1.13
CA ARG A 371 -25.70 -10.63 0.09
C ARG A 371 -25.65 -9.16 -0.32
N VAL A 372 -25.04 -8.29 0.47
CA VAL A 372 -25.04 -6.84 0.22
C VAL A 372 -23.65 -6.32 -0.12
N GLU A 373 -22.61 -6.71 0.61
CA GLU A 373 -21.27 -6.18 0.48
C GLU A 373 -20.76 -6.21 -0.97
N GLU A 374 -20.94 -7.34 -1.66
CA GLU A 374 -20.52 -7.51 -3.07
C GLU A 374 -21.24 -6.57 -4.07
N LYS A 375 -22.30 -5.87 -3.65
CA LYS A 375 -23.06 -4.93 -4.50
C LYS A 375 -22.66 -3.48 -4.28
N LEU A 376 -21.78 -3.20 -3.33
CA LEU A 376 -21.33 -1.85 -2.97
C LEU A 376 -20.14 -1.43 -3.88
N ILE A 377 -20.46 -0.78 -5.00
CA ILE A 377 -19.45 -0.33 -5.97
C ILE A 377 -18.96 1.09 -5.65
N GLN A 378 -19.89 2.06 -5.58
CA GLN A 378 -19.55 3.44 -5.29
C GLN A 378 -19.30 3.66 -3.79
N PRO A 379 -18.51 4.67 -3.39
CA PRO A 379 -18.23 4.96 -1.99
C PRO A 379 -19.50 5.05 -1.17
N THR A 380 -19.63 4.14 -0.22
CA THR A 380 -20.84 4.02 0.63
C THR A 380 -20.44 3.74 2.07
N PHE A 381 -20.88 4.59 2.99
CA PHE A 381 -20.81 4.32 4.41
C PHE A 381 -21.99 3.45 4.82
N ILE A 382 -21.70 2.25 5.31
CA ILE A 382 -22.68 1.39 5.95
C ILE A 382 -22.61 1.66 7.45
N THR A 383 -23.72 2.07 8.04
CA THR A 383 -23.78 2.53 9.43
C THR A 383 -24.68 1.64 10.29
N MET A 384 -24.61 1.80 11.61
CA MET A 384 -25.46 1.11 12.55
C MET A 384 -25.32 -0.41 12.51
N TYR A 385 -24.12 -0.87 12.84
CA TYR A 385 -23.79 -2.29 12.98
C TYR A 385 -24.42 -2.90 14.24
N PRO A 386 -24.73 -4.21 14.24
CA PRO A 386 -25.21 -4.90 15.43
C PRO A 386 -24.19 -4.88 16.57
N VAL A 387 -24.68 -4.90 17.80
CA VAL A 387 -23.88 -4.89 19.01
C VAL A 387 -23.04 -6.15 19.15
N GLU A 388 -23.51 -7.28 18.64
CA GLU A 388 -22.85 -8.59 18.69
C GLU A 388 -21.51 -8.61 17.96
N VAL A 389 -21.40 -7.84 16.90
CA VAL A 389 -20.18 -7.74 16.05
C VAL A 389 -19.37 -6.46 16.30
N SER A 390 -19.66 -5.74 17.39
CA SER A 390 -19.07 -4.41 17.67
C SER A 390 -18.68 -4.25 19.15
N PRO A 391 -17.71 -5.06 19.65
CA PRO A 391 -17.43 -5.14 21.10
C PRO A 391 -16.82 -3.86 21.72
N LEU A 392 -16.25 -2.97 20.92
CA LEU A 392 -15.55 -1.76 21.38
C LEU A 392 -16.35 -0.47 21.09
N THR A 393 -17.56 -0.61 20.55
CA THR A 393 -18.38 0.49 20.05
C THR A 393 -19.53 0.83 20.99
N LYS A 394 -19.86 2.10 21.11
CA LYS A 394 -21.00 2.60 21.87
C LYS A 394 -22.32 2.17 21.24
N ALA A 395 -23.24 1.64 22.05
CA ALA A 395 -24.60 1.33 21.60
C ALA A 395 -25.34 2.62 21.17
N SER A 396 -26.17 2.50 20.14
CA SER A 396 -27.01 3.60 19.70
C SER A 396 -28.08 3.94 20.76
N PRO A 397 -28.30 5.23 21.06
CA PRO A 397 -29.34 5.65 21.97
C PRO A 397 -30.76 5.45 21.41
N VAL A 398 -30.89 5.24 20.09
CA VAL A 398 -32.16 5.08 19.40
C VAL A 398 -32.62 3.61 19.39
N ASP A 399 -31.69 2.71 19.06
CA ASP A 399 -31.91 1.26 19.08
C ASP A 399 -30.70 0.58 19.73
N PRO A 400 -30.83 0.08 20.97
CA PRO A 400 -29.70 -0.50 21.71
C PRO A 400 -29.18 -1.83 21.12
N ARG A 401 -29.86 -2.42 20.14
CA ARG A 401 -29.36 -3.58 19.38
C ARG A 401 -28.28 -3.19 18.38
N LEU A 402 -28.19 -1.89 18.04
CA LEU A 402 -27.26 -1.31 17.06
C LEU A 402 -26.22 -0.45 17.77
N THR A 403 -25.13 -0.20 17.06
CA THR A 403 -24.03 0.62 17.53
C THR A 403 -23.76 1.81 16.60
N GLU A 404 -23.18 2.87 17.12
CA GLU A 404 -22.71 4.03 16.37
C GLU A 404 -21.38 3.70 15.66
N ARG A 405 -21.44 2.81 14.66
CA ARG A 405 -20.33 2.33 13.84
C ARG A 405 -20.61 2.51 12.37
N PHE A 406 -19.59 2.75 11.59
CA PHE A 406 -19.65 2.58 10.15
C PHE A 406 -18.44 1.81 9.61
N GLU A 407 -18.63 1.20 8.46
CA GLU A 407 -17.57 0.80 7.54
C GLU A 407 -17.78 1.50 6.20
N LEU A 408 -16.66 1.92 5.58
CA LEU A 408 -16.65 2.52 4.26
C LEU A 408 -16.31 1.47 3.21
N PHE A 409 -17.23 1.24 2.29
CA PHE A 409 -17.04 0.31 1.18
C PHE A 409 -16.86 1.05 -0.15
N VAL A 410 -15.90 0.57 -0.96
CA VAL A 410 -15.70 0.93 -2.36
C VAL A 410 -15.30 -0.33 -3.12
N CYS A 411 -15.95 -0.65 -4.22
CA CYS A 411 -15.71 -1.88 -5.01
C CYS A 411 -15.61 -3.13 -4.13
N HIS A 412 -16.64 -3.42 -3.33
CA HIS A 412 -16.70 -4.59 -2.43
C HIS A 412 -15.50 -4.70 -1.47
N SER A 413 -14.93 -3.58 -1.10
CA SER A 413 -13.74 -3.56 -0.24
C SER A 413 -13.92 -2.52 0.85
N GLU A 414 -13.83 -2.97 2.08
CA GLU A 414 -13.74 -2.11 3.25
C GLU A 414 -12.45 -1.31 3.21
N LEU A 415 -12.56 0.01 3.23
CA LEU A 415 -11.42 0.95 3.26
C LEU A 415 -11.21 1.56 4.63
N ALA A 416 -12.29 1.76 5.40
CA ALA A 416 -12.24 2.35 6.73
C ALA A 416 -13.31 1.74 7.63
N ASN A 417 -13.01 1.67 8.92
CA ASN A 417 -13.91 1.26 9.99
C ASN A 417 -13.79 2.27 11.13
N ALA A 418 -14.94 2.77 11.62
CA ALA A 418 -14.95 3.80 12.65
C ALA A 418 -16.22 3.75 13.48
N TYR A 419 -16.12 4.30 14.69
CA TYR A 419 -17.23 4.33 15.60
C TYR A 419 -17.11 5.43 16.67
N SER A 420 -18.24 5.69 17.35
CA SER A 420 -18.24 6.33 18.64
C SER A 420 -17.76 5.32 19.68
N GLU A 421 -16.70 5.64 20.39
CA GLU A 421 -15.99 4.72 21.27
C GLU A 421 -16.83 4.37 22.50
N LEU A 422 -16.86 3.08 22.86
CA LEU A 422 -17.42 2.64 24.12
C LEU A 422 -16.52 3.14 25.26
N ASN A 423 -17.05 4.02 26.10
CA ASN A 423 -16.34 4.64 27.21
C ASN A 423 -16.93 4.32 28.59
N ASP A 424 -17.88 3.38 28.63
CA ASP A 424 -18.42 2.83 29.88
C ASP A 424 -17.61 1.58 30.27
N PRO A 425 -16.81 1.60 31.36
CA PRO A 425 -15.99 0.47 31.76
C PRO A 425 -16.81 -0.75 32.18
N ILE A 426 -18.04 -0.54 32.67
CA ILE A 426 -18.91 -1.64 33.10
C ILE A 426 -19.46 -2.38 31.88
N ASP A 427 -19.91 -1.67 30.86
CA ASP A 427 -20.38 -2.28 29.62
C ASP A 427 -19.20 -2.92 28.86
N GLN A 428 -18.05 -2.25 28.80
CA GLN A 428 -16.86 -2.78 28.14
C GLN A 428 -16.40 -4.12 28.75
N ARG A 429 -16.41 -4.25 30.08
CA ARG A 429 -16.12 -5.51 30.74
C ARG A 429 -17.05 -6.64 30.32
N LYS A 430 -18.37 -6.40 30.30
CA LYS A 430 -19.35 -7.39 29.86
C LYS A 430 -19.12 -7.83 28.41
N ARG A 431 -18.72 -6.90 27.55
CA ARG A 431 -18.42 -7.22 26.15
C ARG A 431 -17.15 -8.08 26.02
N PHE A 432 -16.11 -7.78 26.78
CA PHE A 432 -14.92 -8.64 26.83
C PHE A 432 -15.22 -10.03 27.39
N GLU A 433 -16.02 -10.13 28.45
CA GLU A 433 -16.46 -11.43 29.00
C GLU A 433 -17.20 -12.25 27.93
N LYS A 434 -18.04 -11.59 27.11
CA LYS A 434 -18.72 -12.26 25.99
C LYS A 434 -17.75 -12.72 24.90
N GLN A 435 -16.71 -11.96 24.60
CA GLN A 435 -15.65 -12.36 23.66
C GLN A 435 -14.89 -13.60 24.16
N ILE A 436 -14.62 -13.69 25.47
CA ILE A 436 -14.01 -14.88 26.07
C ILE A 436 -14.89 -16.12 25.88
N GLU A 437 -16.22 -16.01 26.10
CA GLU A 437 -17.14 -17.12 25.86
C GLU A 437 -17.12 -17.61 24.41
N LEU A 438 -17.02 -16.69 23.43
CA LEU A 438 -16.91 -17.04 21.99
C LEU A 438 -15.59 -17.76 21.71
N ARG A 439 -14.49 -17.30 22.33
CA ARG A 439 -13.18 -17.94 22.23
C ARG A 439 -13.16 -19.37 22.78
N GLU A 440 -13.83 -19.60 23.89
CA GLU A 440 -13.98 -20.95 24.47
C GLU A 440 -14.78 -21.89 23.55
N ARG A 441 -15.62 -21.34 22.65
CA ARG A 441 -16.36 -22.09 21.61
C ARG A 441 -15.52 -22.34 20.35
N GLY A 442 -14.28 -21.83 20.29
CA GLY A 442 -13.34 -22.06 19.18
C GLY A 442 -13.18 -20.88 18.22
N ASP A 443 -13.65 -19.70 18.57
CA ASP A 443 -13.40 -18.47 17.82
C ASP A 443 -12.06 -17.84 18.24
N ASP A 444 -11.00 -18.15 17.51
CA ASP A 444 -9.62 -17.70 17.80
C ASP A 444 -9.37 -16.21 17.46
N GLU A 445 -10.34 -15.52 16.83
CA GLU A 445 -10.21 -14.13 16.39
C GLU A 445 -10.82 -13.13 17.38
N THR A 446 -11.37 -13.60 18.49
CA THR A 446 -11.99 -12.76 19.51
C THR A 446 -11.00 -11.98 20.34
N GLU A 447 -11.46 -10.85 20.88
CA GLU A 447 -10.71 -9.98 21.79
C GLU A 447 -10.24 -10.70 23.05
N MET A 448 -9.02 -10.38 23.51
CA MET A 448 -8.52 -10.80 24.81
C MET A 448 -8.94 -9.79 25.90
N LEU A 449 -9.14 -10.28 27.13
CA LEU A 449 -9.41 -9.40 28.26
C LEU A 449 -8.18 -8.55 28.60
N ASP A 450 -8.31 -7.24 28.48
CA ASP A 450 -7.29 -6.25 28.83
C ASP A 450 -7.70 -5.48 30.09
N GLU A 451 -7.28 -5.97 31.27
CA GLU A 451 -7.59 -5.34 32.57
C GLU A 451 -6.97 -3.95 32.72
N ASP A 452 -5.83 -3.68 32.08
CA ASP A 452 -5.20 -2.38 32.13
C ASP A 452 -6.00 -1.35 31.30
N PHE A 453 -6.54 -1.78 30.16
CA PHE A 453 -7.47 -0.93 29.38
C PHE A 453 -8.77 -0.64 30.14
N LEU A 454 -9.36 -1.64 30.82
CA LEU A 454 -10.53 -1.41 31.66
C LEU A 454 -10.22 -0.44 32.80
N THR A 455 -9.06 -0.59 33.45
CA THR A 455 -8.60 0.35 34.46
C THR A 455 -8.42 1.77 33.92
N ALA A 456 -7.90 1.90 32.69
CA ALA A 456 -7.82 3.21 32.03
C ALA A 456 -9.19 3.85 31.83
N LEU A 457 -10.19 3.08 31.37
CA LEU A 457 -11.59 3.55 31.23
C LEU A 457 -12.20 3.98 32.56
N GLU A 458 -11.86 3.31 33.68
CA GLU A 458 -12.32 3.69 35.02
C GLU A 458 -11.79 5.07 35.47
N TYR A 459 -10.65 5.53 34.97
CA TYR A 459 -10.18 6.91 35.15
C TYR A 459 -11.01 7.93 34.36
N GLY A 460 -11.80 7.48 33.40
CA GLY A 460 -12.70 8.28 32.59
C GLY A 460 -12.16 8.62 31.21
N MET A 461 -12.77 8.08 30.18
CA MET A 461 -12.55 8.45 28.79
C MET A 461 -13.66 9.40 28.32
N PRO A 462 -13.34 10.57 27.74
CA PRO A 462 -14.36 11.46 27.19
C PRO A 462 -15.11 10.77 26.04
N PRO A 463 -16.30 11.26 25.63
CA PRO A 463 -16.89 10.89 24.35
C PRO A 463 -15.84 11.03 23.23
N THR A 464 -15.64 9.98 22.44
CA THR A 464 -14.53 9.92 21.49
C THR A 464 -14.99 9.24 20.20
N GLY A 465 -14.62 9.80 19.06
CA GLY A 465 -14.69 9.13 17.76
C GLY A 465 -13.33 8.52 17.41
N GLY A 466 -13.32 7.29 16.95
CA GLY A 466 -12.13 6.59 16.49
C GLY A 466 -12.33 5.99 15.11
N MET A 467 -11.24 5.88 14.34
CA MET A 467 -11.27 5.38 12.98
C MET A 467 -9.96 4.71 12.58
N GLY A 468 -10.08 3.55 11.91
CA GLY A 468 -9.00 2.92 11.17
C GLY A 468 -9.19 3.05 9.66
N ILE A 469 -8.14 3.38 8.91
CA ILE A 469 -8.14 3.38 7.43
C ILE A 469 -7.04 2.46 6.93
N GLY A 470 -7.40 1.51 6.05
CA GLY A 470 -6.46 0.65 5.36
C GLY A 470 -5.67 1.43 4.31
N VAL A 471 -4.42 1.79 4.62
CA VAL A 471 -3.57 2.58 3.71
C VAL A 471 -3.30 1.83 2.41
N ASP A 472 -3.01 0.53 2.49
CA ASP A 472 -2.72 -0.28 1.30
C ASP A 472 -3.95 -0.36 0.36
N ARG A 473 -5.14 -0.64 0.89
CA ARG A 473 -6.38 -0.70 0.11
C ARG A 473 -6.75 0.66 -0.51
N THR A 474 -6.56 1.76 0.25
CA THR A 474 -6.77 3.11 -0.31
C THR A 474 -5.78 3.42 -1.43
N VAL A 475 -4.52 2.99 -1.30
CA VAL A 475 -3.53 3.13 -2.39
C VAL A 475 -3.90 2.27 -3.59
N MET A 476 -4.44 1.05 -3.40
CA MET A 476 -4.98 0.25 -4.51
C MET A 476 -6.06 1.03 -5.28
N LEU A 477 -7.02 1.61 -4.58
CA LEU A 477 -8.06 2.46 -5.18
C LEU A 477 -7.46 3.63 -5.97
N LEU A 478 -6.51 4.38 -5.39
CA LEU A 478 -5.91 5.56 -6.03
C LEU A 478 -4.98 5.22 -7.21
N THR A 479 -4.49 4.00 -7.30
CA THR A 479 -3.57 3.55 -8.35
C THR A 479 -4.24 2.69 -9.42
N GLY A 480 -5.44 2.16 -9.14
CA GLY A 480 -6.12 1.15 -9.96
C GLY A 480 -5.48 -0.23 -9.84
N ALA A 481 -4.78 -0.52 -8.75
CA ALA A 481 -4.15 -1.82 -8.54
C ALA A 481 -5.16 -2.85 -8.03
N ASP A 482 -5.22 -4.02 -8.67
CA ASP A 482 -6.18 -5.08 -8.34
C ASP A 482 -5.70 -5.99 -7.20
N THR A 483 -4.43 -5.87 -6.80
CA THR A 483 -3.86 -6.67 -5.72
C THR A 483 -2.96 -5.86 -4.80
N ILE A 484 -3.05 -6.15 -3.50
CA ILE A 484 -2.25 -5.51 -2.45
C ILE A 484 -0.73 -5.64 -2.71
N ARG A 485 -0.30 -6.68 -3.42
CA ARG A 485 1.10 -6.92 -3.79
C ARG A 485 1.64 -5.88 -4.78
N GLU A 486 0.78 -5.19 -5.52
CA GLU A 486 1.17 -4.10 -6.44
C GLU A 486 1.50 -2.79 -5.68
N VAL A 487 1.04 -2.66 -4.45
CA VAL A 487 1.21 -1.45 -3.63
C VAL A 487 2.12 -1.66 -2.40
N ILE A 488 2.58 -2.89 -2.18
CA ILE A 488 3.63 -3.24 -1.21
C ILE A 488 4.93 -3.52 -1.97
N LEU A 489 6.04 -2.86 -1.57
CA LEU A 489 7.33 -3.02 -2.27
C LEU A 489 7.83 -4.46 -2.25
N PHE A 490 7.83 -5.09 -1.09
CA PHE A 490 8.27 -6.46 -0.88
C PHE A 490 7.16 -7.22 -0.14
N PRO A 491 6.12 -7.71 -0.85
CA PRO A 491 5.05 -8.47 -0.23
C PRO A 491 5.55 -9.84 0.26
N THR A 492 4.87 -10.37 1.26
CA THR A 492 5.12 -11.75 1.69
C THR A 492 4.77 -12.72 0.57
N MET A 493 5.69 -13.63 0.26
CA MET A 493 5.55 -14.61 -0.81
C MET A 493 5.76 -16.03 -0.25
N LYS A 494 5.03 -17.01 -0.79
CA LYS A 494 5.31 -18.42 -0.46
C LYS A 494 6.75 -18.76 -0.85
N PRO A 495 7.49 -19.57 -0.06
CA PRO A 495 8.79 -20.08 -0.47
C PRO A 495 8.70 -20.76 -1.85
N LEU A 496 9.79 -20.68 -2.63
CA LEU A 496 9.95 -21.55 -3.80
C LEU A 496 10.41 -22.91 -3.28
N ASP A 497 9.79 -23.98 -3.75
CA ASP A 497 10.17 -25.37 -3.43
C ASP A 497 11.58 -25.70 -3.98
#